data_f3ee7ecf2ab48b016fa6282a6ed4cc38
#
_entry.id   f3ee7ecf2ab48b016fa6282a6ed4cc38
#
_cell.length_a   1.000
_cell.length_b   1.000
_cell.length_c   1.000
_cell.angle_alpha   90.00
_cell.angle_beta   90.00
_cell.angle_gamma   90.00
#
_symmetry.space_group_name_H-M   'P 1'
#
loop_
_entity.id
_entity.type
_entity.pdbx_description
1 polymer ?
#
loop_
_entity_poly.entity_id
_entity_poly.type
_entity_poly.pdbx_seq_one_letter_code
_entity_poly.pdbx_strand_id
1 'polypeptide(L)'
;MNSINIAACIVAFLLGVVIFTLANEIILKLPNNENIFKGKPKSFEKFSPRCLFIQILGGVFGVLMVWQFDVSLEAVTVFLFFALLTIITFIDADTMEIPFVLNVCILVLGVVSIFTRGGFSLTGGDLSLVSRLIGMICVSLPLFLIVLVIPDGFGGGDIKLMFAAGFFLGWKATVIAFFIGLIIGGCQGVILLARRKKGKDDHFAFGPALSVGLMIATFVGSQMMNSYINMIKASFYA
;
A
#
# COMPACT_ATOMS: atom_id res chain seq x y z
N MET A 1 11.04 -23.00 -13.28
CA MET A 1 10.33 -23.14 -11.98
C MET A 1 11.43 -23.46 -10.98
N ASN A 2 11.91 -22.42 -10.27
CA ASN A 2 12.90 -22.61 -9.22
C ASN A 2 12.24 -23.46 -8.11
N SER A 3 12.97 -24.46 -7.61
CA SER A 3 12.53 -25.25 -6.46
C SER A 3 12.33 -24.29 -5.30
N ILE A 4 11.08 -24.00 -4.98
CA ILE A 4 10.72 -23.14 -3.86
C ILE A 4 11.37 -23.78 -2.64
N ASN A 5 12.28 -23.02 -2.03
CA ASN A 5 12.97 -23.51 -0.85
C ASN A 5 11.98 -23.46 0.32
N ILE A 6 11.36 -24.58 0.62
CA ILE A 6 10.32 -24.72 1.66
C ILE A 6 10.81 -24.15 2.99
N ALA A 7 12.10 -24.33 3.31
CA ALA A 7 12.70 -23.77 4.52
C ALA A 7 12.67 -22.24 4.49
N ALA A 8 12.97 -21.60 3.34
CA ALA A 8 12.88 -20.14 3.19
C ALA A 8 11.44 -19.63 3.38
N CYS A 9 10.44 -20.34 2.86
CA CYS A 9 9.03 -19.99 3.05
C CYS A 9 8.60 -20.09 4.52
N ILE A 10 9.04 -21.13 5.24
CA ILE A 10 8.75 -21.27 6.67
C ILE A 10 9.40 -20.12 7.47
N VAL A 11 10.66 -19.83 7.20
CA VAL A 11 11.37 -18.71 7.86
C VAL A 11 10.68 -17.37 7.54
N ALA A 12 10.32 -17.12 6.28
CA ALA A 12 9.62 -15.91 5.87
C ALA A 12 8.24 -15.77 6.53
N PHE A 13 7.51 -16.89 6.68
CA PHE A 13 6.24 -16.90 7.41
C PHE A 13 6.44 -16.47 8.88
N LEU A 14 7.39 -17.10 9.58
CA LEU A 14 7.65 -16.81 10.99
C LEU A 14 8.12 -15.35 11.19
N LEU A 15 9.04 -14.87 10.34
CA LEU A 15 9.48 -13.48 10.37
C LEU A 15 8.33 -12.52 10.07
N GLY A 16 7.47 -12.85 9.12
CA GLY A 16 6.28 -12.09 8.80
C GLY A 16 5.34 -11.94 9.99
N VAL A 17 5.06 -13.03 10.70
CA VAL A 17 4.25 -13.02 11.93
C VAL A 17 4.87 -12.10 12.99
N VAL A 18 6.18 -12.18 13.20
CA VAL A 18 6.88 -11.34 14.20
C VAL A 18 6.80 -9.86 13.83
N ILE A 19 7.10 -9.51 12.57
CA ILE A 19 7.07 -8.10 12.10
C ILE A 19 5.65 -7.54 12.18
N PHE A 20 4.64 -8.32 11.83
CA PHE A 20 3.24 -7.87 11.92
C PHE A 20 2.71 -7.83 13.37
N THR A 21 3.34 -8.53 14.31
CA THR A 21 3.09 -8.31 15.73
C THR A 21 3.55 -6.90 16.15
N LEU A 22 4.73 -6.45 15.68
CA LEU A 22 5.19 -5.09 15.89
C LEU A 22 4.30 -4.06 15.15
N ALA A 23 3.87 -4.37 13.94
CA ALA A 23 2.93 -3.53 13.20
C ALA A 23 1.61 -3.34 13.97
N ASN A 24 1.09 -4.39 14.61
CA ASN A 24 -0.10 -4.29 15.45
C ASN A 24 0.09 -3.38 16.67
N GLU A 25 1.28 -3.37 17.29
CA GLU A 25 1.61 -2.40 18.34
C GLU A 25 1.56 -0.95 17.82
N ILE A 26 2.07 -0.71 16.62
CA ILE A 26 2.03 0.62 15.99
C ILE A 26 0.58 1.04 15.75
N ILE A 27 -0.26 0.13 15.24
CA ILE A 27 -1.70 0.39 15.00
C ILE A 27 -2.41 0.82 16.30
N LEU A 28 -2.09 0.19 17.43
CA LEU A 28 -2.74 0.44 18.70
C LEU A 28 -2.22 1.70 19.43
N LYS A 29 -0.94 2.04 19.26
CA LYS A 29 -0.28 3.11 20.01
C LYS A 29 -0.16 4.44 19.26
N LEU A 30 0.06 4.38 17.93
CA LEU A 30 0.33 5.57 17.12
C LEU A 30 -0.82 6.59 17.12
N PRO A 31 -2.10 6.20 16.98
CA PRO A 31 -3.21 7.16 17.00
C PRO A 31 -3.37 7.87 18.37
N ASN A 32 -2.94 7.20 19.46
CA ASN A 32 -3.04 7.73 20.83
C ASN A 32 -1.81 8.56 21.25
N ASN A 33 -0.87 8.83 20.35
CA ASN A 33 0.41 9.48 20.64
C ASN A 33 1.22 8.80 21.77
N GLU A 34 1.02 7.49 21.95
CA GLU A 34 1.74 6.71 22.94
C GLU A 34 3.13 6.31 22.41
N ASN A 35 4.14 6.28 23.28
CA ASN A 35 5.46 5.81 22.90
C ASN A 35 5.42 4.32 22.50
N ILE A 36 5.78 4.02 21.25
CA ILE A 36 5.76 2.66 20.68
C ILE A 36 6.66 1.71 21.48
N PHE A 37 7.80 2.22 21.96
CA PHE A 37 8.83 1.42 22.65
C PHE A 37 8.72 1.46 24.20
N LYS A 38 7.80 2.24 24.77
CA LYS A 38 7.60 2.32 26.24
C LYS A 38 6.28 1.67 26.63
N GLY A 39 6.30 0.96 27.77
CA GLY A 39 5.13 0.29 28.33
C GLY A 39 5.02 -1.19 27.92
N LYS A 40 4.04 -1.87 28.52
CA LYS A 40 3.75 -3.27 28.18
C LYS A 40 3.21 -3.37 26.75
N PRO A 41 3.57 -4.42 26.00
CA PRO A 41 3.04 -4.62 24.65
C PRO A 41 1.55 -4.92 24.72
N LYS A 42 0.74 -4.00 24.18
CA LYS A 42 -0.74 -4.12 24.15
C LYS A 42 -1.24 -5.32 23.33
N SER A 43 -0.45 -5.76 22.34
CA SER A 43 -0.77 -6.95 21.54
C SER A 43 -0.87 -8.22 22.37
N PHE A 44 -0.13 -8.32 23.47
CA PHE A 44 -0.16 -9.49 24.37
C PHE A 44 -1.22 -9.35 25.45
N GLU A 45 -1.60 -8.13 25.86
CA GLU A 45 -2.64 -7.93 26.87
C GLU A 45 -4.05 -8.19 26.31
N LYS A 46 -4.27 -7.97 25.02
CA LYS A 46 -5.56 -8.12 24.38
C LYS A 46 -5.43 -9.05 23.17
N PHE A 47 -5.44 -10.36 23.45
CA PHE A 47 -5.52 -11.37 22.39
C PHE A 47 -6.88 -11.26 21.67
N SER A 48 -6.90 -10.44 20.61
CA SER A 48 -8.10 -10.15 19.83
C SER A 48 -8.06 -10.95 18.52
N PRO A 49 -9.20 -11.41 17.98
CA PRO A 49 -9.26 -12.02 16.64
C PRO A 49 -8.61 -11.15 15.56
N ARG A 50 -8.68 -9.82 15.71
CA ARG A 50 -8.02 -8.85 14.84
C ARG A 50 -6.49 -8.97 14.90
N CYS A 51 -5.92 -9.15 16.08
CA CYS A 51 -4.47 -9.31 16.25
C CYS A 51 -3.99 -10.58 15.53
N LEU A 52 -4.68 -11.71 15.72
CA LEU A 52 -4.40 -12.96 15.01
C LEU A 52 -4.48 -12.79 13.50
N PHE A 53 -5.52 -12.11 13.01
CA PHE A 53 -5.69 -11.86 11.58
C PHE A 53 -4.51 -11.08 11.00
N ILE A 54 -4.08 -10.00 11.67
CA ILE A 54 -2.92 -9.19 11.26
C ILE A 54 -1.65 -10.04 11.23
N GLN A 55 -1.40 -10.87 12.25
CA GLN A 55 -0.23 -11.74 12.33
C GLN A 55 -0.20 -12.77 11.20
N ILE A 56 -1.32 -13.45 10.95
CA ILE A 56 -1.44 -14.43 9.86
C ILE A 56 -1.23 -13.74 8.52
N LEU A 57 -1.80 -12.55 8.33
CA LEU A 57 -1.61 -11.74 7.11
C LEU A 57 -0.12 -11.45 6.87
N GLY A 58 0.62 -11.10 7.92
CA GLY A 58 2.06 -10.90 7.84
C GLY A 58 2.83 -12.16 7.42
N GLY A 59 2.46 -13.31 7.98
CA GLY A 59 3.05 -14.60 7.58
C GLY A 59 2.77 -14.91 6.10
N VAL A 60 1.52 -14.73 5.66
CA VAL A 60 1.13 -14.92 4.25
C VAL A 60 1.90 -13.98 3.32
N PHE A 61 2.02 -12.70 3.67
CA PHE A 61 2.81 -11.75 2.87
C PHE A 61 4.28 -12.13 2.83
N GLY A 62 4.86 -12.61 3.93
CA GLY A 62 6.24 -13.11 3.94
C GLY A 62 6.47 -14.23 2.92
N VAL A 63 5.59 -15.24 2.91
CA VAL A 63 5.65 -16.33 1.92
C VAL A 63 5.44 -15.82 0.50
N LEU A 64 4.47 -14.92 0.29
CA LEU A 64 4.17 -14.36 -1.02
C LEU A 64 5.38 -13.61 -1.61
N MET A 65 6.13 -12.85 -0.76
CA MET A 65 7.31 -12.13 -1.20
C MET A 65 8.44 -13.06 -1.61
N VAL A 66 8.69 -14.12 -0.85
CA VAL A 66 9.71 -15.13 -1.20
C VAL A 66 9.30 -15.89 -2.46
N TRP A 67 8.01 -16.19 -2.63
CA TRP A 67 7.52 -16.86 -3.83
C TRP A 67 7.68 -16.01 -5.09
N GLN A 68 7.47 -14.69 -4.99
CA GLN A 68 7.48 -13.77 -6.14
C GLN A 68 8.88 -13.22 -6.47
N PHE A 69 9.67 -12.92 -5.45
CA PHE A 69 10.95 -12.20 -5.57
C PHE A 69 12.14 -13.01 -5.08
N ASP A 70 11.96 -14.31 -4.78
CA ASP A 70 12.96 -15.15 -4.10
C ASP A 70 13.48 -14.51 -2.78
N VAL A 71 14.58 -15.00 -2.25
CA VAL A 71 15.23 -14.40 -1.07
C VAL A 71 16.12 -13.25 -1.53
N SER A 72 15.53 -12.07 -1.68
CA SER A 72 16.20 -10.88 -2.22
C SER A 72 15.94 -9.64 -1.35
N LEU A 73 16.76 -8.60 -1.53
CA LEU A 73 16.52 -7.29 -0.90
C LEU A 73 15.22 -6.64 -1.43
N GLU A 74 14.85 -6.96 -2.64
CA GLU A 74 13.57 -6.52 -3.22
C GLU A 74 12.39 -7.11 -2.44
N ALA A 75 12.42 -8.42 -2.14
CA ALA A 75 11.39 -9.07 -1.32
C ALA A 75 11.21 -8.39 0.04
N VAL A 76 12.31 -8.07 0.72
CA VAL A 76 12.28 -7.36 2.01
C VAL A 76 11.68 -5.96 1.86
N THR A 77 12.08 -5.22 0.83
CA THR A 77 11.61 -3.84 0.61
C THR A 77 10.11 -3.82 0.31
N VAL A 78 9.62 -4.73 -0.53
CA VAL A 78 8.19 -4.85 -0.85
C VAL A 78 7.40 -5.35 0.36
N PHE A 79 7.95 -6.27 1.15
CA PHE A 79 7.34 -6.73 2.39
C PHE A 79 7.12 -5.60 3.40
N LEU A 80 8.13 -4.74 3.59
CA LEU A 80 8.02 -3.57 4.47
C LEU A 80 6.99 -2.56 3.94
N PHE A 81 6.90 -2.39 2.63
CA PHE A 81 5.85 -1.58 2.02
C PHE A 81 4.45 -2.12 2.33
N PHE A 82 4.25 -3.44 2.25
CA PHE A 82 2.98 -4.09 2.61
C PHE A 82 2.66 -3.96 4.10
N ALA A 83 3.67 -4.04 4.96
CA ALA A 83 3.50 -3.82 6.39
C ALA A 83 3.01 -2.38 6.66
N LEU A 84 3.62 -1.35 6.04
CA LEU A 84 3.20 0.03 6.16
C LEU A 84 1.78 0.25 5.63
N LEU A 85 1.43 -0.31 4.47
CA LEU A 85 0.07 -0.23 3.92
C LEU A 85 -0.96 -0.90 4.83
N THR A 86 -0.60 -2.03 5.46
CA THR A 86 -1.49 -2.70 6.43
C THR A 86 -1.69 -1.82 7.67
N ILE A 87 -0.64 -1.21 8.21
CA ILE A 87 -0.75 -0.27 9.34
C ILE A 87 -1.70 0.88 8.97
N ILE A 88 -1.52 1.50 7.81
CA ILE A 88 -2.39 2.58 7.31
C ILE A 88 -3.83 2.11 7.19
N THR A 89 -4.05 0.92 6.60
CA THR A 89 -5.39 0.33 6.43
C THR A 89 -6.15 0.26 7.76
N PHE A 90 -5.50 -0.24 8.81
CA PHE A 90 -6.17 -0.43 10.09
C PHE A 90 -6.32 0.88 10.87
N ILE A 91 -5.36 1.80 10.80
CA ILE A 91 -5.47 3.11 11.45
C ILE A 91 -6.57 3.93 10.76
N ASP A 92 -6.57 4.00 9.43
CA ASP A 92 -7.57 4.75 8.67
C ASP A 92 -8.99 4.17 8.86
N ALA A 93 -9.13 2.84 8.94
CA ALA A 93 -10.40 2.20 9.24
C ALA A 93 -10.94 2.54 10.65
N ASP A 94 -10.05 2.81 11.62
CA ASP A 94 -10.43 3.12 13.00
C ASP A 94 -10.62 4.64 13.24
N THR A 95 -9.77 5.48 12.63
CA THR A 95 -9.68 6.92 12.92
C THR A 95 -10.09 7.83 11.77
N MET A 96 -10.19 7.28 10.55
CA MET A 96 -10.37 8.02 9.28
C MET A 96 -9.25 9.05 9.05
N GLU A 97 -8.07 8.81 9.63
CA GLU A 97 -6.90 9.67 9.48
C GLU A 97 -5.66 8.83 9.17
N ILE A 98 -4.86 9.27 8.20
CA ILE A 98 -3.58 8.64 7.89
C ILE A 98 -2.45 9.46 8.53
N PRO A 99 -1.73 8.92 9.54
CA PRO A 99 -0.64 9.62 10.20
C PRO A 99 0.46 10.00 9.19
N PHE A 100 0.88 11.27 9.20
CA PHE A 100 1.89 11.78 8.27
C PHE A 100 3.21 11.00 8.30
N VAL A 101 3.59 10.54 9.49
CA VAL A 101 4.82 9.75 9.70
C VAL A 101 4.86 8.50 8.83
N LEU A 102 3.73 7.81 8.64
CA LEU A 102 3.66 6.60 7.81
C LEU A 102 3.90 6.92 6.32
N ASN A 103 3.38 8.05 5.84
CA ASN A 103 3.64 8.51 4.47
C ASN A 103 5.12 8.85 4.26
N VAL A 104 5.77 9.46 5.26
CA VAL A 104 7.23 9.70 5.24
C VAL A 104 8.00 8.38 5.23
N CYS A 105 7.60 7.39 6.04
CA CYS A 105 8.21 6.06 6.01
C CYS A 105 8.10 5.39 4.63
N ILE A 106 6.95 5.50 3.95
CA ILE A 106 6.78 4.99 2.58
C ILE A 106 7.72 5.73 1.61
N LEU A 107 7.85 7.04 1.74
CA LEU A 107 8.73 7.82 0.88
C LEU A 107 10.21 7.42 1.07
N VAL A 108 10.66 7.27 2.32
CA VAL A 108 12.00 6.78 2.65
C VAL A 108 12.23 5.38 2.07
N LEU A 109 11.24 4.50 2.22
CA LEU A 109 11.29 3.16 1.63
C LEU A 109 11.33 3.23 0.09
N GLY A 110 10.67 4.22 -0.51
CA GLY A 110 10.76 4.55 -1.94
C GLY A 110 12.19 4.87 -2.37
N VAL A 111 12.92 5.66 -1.57
CA VAL A 111 14.35 5.94 -1.82
C VAL A 111 15.20 4.67 -1.71
N VAL A 112 14.99 3.86 -0.67
CA VAL A 112 15.67 2.55 -0.51
C VAL A 112 15.37 1.64 -1.71
N SER A 113 14.14 1.67 -2.22
CA SER A 113 13.73 0.84 -3.35
C SER A 113 14.44 1.17 -4.68
N ILE A 114 15.09 2.32 -4.80
CA ILE A 114 15.93 2.65 -5.97
C ILE A 114 17.08 1.65 -6.08
N PHE A 115 17.66 1.27 -4.94
CA PHE A 115 18.81 0.37 -4.89
C PHE A 115 18.42 -1.10 -4.86
N THR A 116 17.22 -1.42 -4.37
CA THR A 116 16.79 -2.82 -4.17
C THR A 116 15.92 -3.36 -5.30
N ARG A 117 15.23 -2.49 -6.08
CA ARG A 117 14.19 -2.88 -7.07
C ARG A 117 14.50 -2.50 -8.50
N GLY A 118 15.68 -2.41 -8.94
CA GLY A 118 15.95 -2.12 -10.36
C GLY A 118 17.20 -1.30 -10.64
N GLY A 119 17.92 -0.96 -9.59
CA GLY A 119 19.12 -0.15 -9.69
C GLY A 119 18.82 1.33 -10.03
N PHE A 120 19.87 2.14 -9.96
CA PHE A 120 19.76 3.55 -10.31
C PHE A 120 19.73 3.72 -11.84
N SER A 121 18.56 4.02 -12.39
CA SER A 121 18.38 4.38 -13.79
C SER A 121 17.64 5.72 -13.88
N LEU A 122 18.21 6.69 -14.60
CA LEU A 122 17.54 7.99 -14.82
C LEU A 122 16.35 7.86 -15.73
N THR A 123 16.51 7.15 -16.85
CA THR A 123 15.49 6.96 -17.89
C THR A 123 15.55 5.51 -18.38
N GLY A 124 14.39 4.97 -18.71
CA GLY A 124 14.28 3.60 -19.19
C GLY A 124 13.86 2.62 -18.08
N GLY A 125 12.81 1.87 -18.35
CA GLY A 125 12.19 0.95 -17.41
C GLY A 125 11.09 1.56 -16.54
N ASP A 126 10.28 0.66 -15.99
CA ASP A 126 9.07 1.03 -15.22
C ASP A 126 9.40 1.69 -13.87
N LEU A 127 10.59 1.45 -13.34
CA LEU A 127 11.06 1.98 -12.05
C LEU A 127 12.23 2.97 -12.19
N SER A 128 12.37 3.61 -13.37
CA SER A 128 13.34 4.69 -13.55
C SER A 128 13.01 5.89 -12.65
N LEU A 129 14.00 6.73 -12.34
CA LEU A 129 13.81 7.90 -11.48
C LEU A 129 12.72 8.84 -12.03
N VAL A 130 12.70 9.05 -13.35
CA VAL A 130 11.65 9.84 -14.02
C VAL A 130 10.27 9.21 -13.83
N SER A 131 10.15 7.88 -13.99
CA SER A 131 8.89 7.17 -13.75
C SER A 131 8.38 7.32 -12.31
N ARG A 132 9.28 7.31 -11.34
CA ARG A 132 8.98 7.50 -9.91
C ARG A 132 8.51 8.94 -9.62
N LEU A 133 9.20 9.94 -10.17
CA LEU A 133 8.82 11.35 -10.02
C LEU A 133 7.46 11.64 -10.68
N ILE A 134 7.21 11.09 -11.86
CA ILE A 134 5.89 11.18 -12.49
C ILE A 134 4.86 10.44 -11.62
N GLY A 135 5.20 9.30 -11.05
CA GLY A 135 4.35 8.51 -10.15
C GLY A 135 3.88 9.29 -8.93
N MET A 136 4.75 10.14 -8.34
CA MET A 136 4.37 11.01 -7.23
C MET A 136 3.22 11.96 -7.60
N ILE A 137 3.22 12.47 -8.83
CA ILE A 137 2.38 13.59 -9.25
C ILE A 137 1.14 13.12 -10.01
N CYS A 138 1.23 12.02 -10.78
CA CYS A 138 0.21 11.63 -11.74
C CYS A 138 -1.17 11.37 -11.14
N VAL A 139 -1.25 10.94 -9.88
CA VAL A 139 -2.51 10.72 -9.16
C VAL A 139 -2.71 11.75 -8.06
N SER A 140 -1.66 12.07 -7.30
CA SER A 140 -1.77 12.99 -6.16
C SER A 140 -2.16 14.42 -6.60
N LEU A 141 -1.65 14.92 -7.74
CA LEU A 141 -2.00 16.23 -8.24
C LEU A 141 -3.47 16.35 -8.69
N PRO A 142 -4.02 15.43 -9.52
CA PRO A 142 -5.46 15.42 -9.80
C PRO A 142 -6.34 15.36 -8.55
N LEU A 143 -6.00 14.50 -7.58
CA LEU A 143 -6.74 14.42 -6.33
C LEU A 143 -6.68 15.74 -5.55
N PHE A 144 -5.51 16.36 -5.48
CA PHE A 144 -5.34 17.67 -4.84
C PHE A 144 -6.19 18.75 -5.52
N LEU A 145 -6.21 18.78 -6.85
CA LEU A 145 -7.04 19.73 -7.61
C LEU A 145 -8.54 19.50 -7.38
N ILE A 146 -8.97 18.25 -7.28
CA ILE A 146 -10.38 17.91 -6.94
C ILE A 146 -10.74 18.47 -5.56
N VAL A 147 -9.89 18.30 -4.56
CA VAL A 147 -10.15 18.80 -3.20
C VAL A 147 -10.18 20.33 -3.14
N LEU A 148 -9.43 21.02 -3.98
CA LEU A 148 -9.50 22.49 -4.09
C LEU A 148 -10.85 22.99 -4.64
N VAL A 149 -11.51 22.20 -5.50
CA VAL A 149 -12.80 22.54 -6.12
C VAL A 149 -13.97 22.02 -5.29
N ILE A 150 -13.81 20.83 -4.73
CA ILE A 150 -14.84 20.13 -3.93
C ILE A 150 -14.21 19.88 -2.55
N PRO A 151 -14.43 20.78 -1.57
CA PRO A 151 -13.98 20.55 -0.20
C PRO A 151 -14.51 19.21 0.31
N ASP A 152 -13.66 18.46 1.02
CA ASP A 152 -13.98 17.14 1.59
C ASP A 152 -14.23 16.01 0.57
N GLY A 153 -13.95 16.21 -0.72
CA GLY A 153 -14.10 15.18 -1.74
C GLY A 153 -13.14 13.97 -1.56
N PHE A 154 -11.93 14.20 -1.04
CA PHE A 154 -10.95 13.16 -0.68
C PHE A 154 -10.18 13.58 0.58
N GLY A 155 -9.74 12.59 1.36
CA GLY A 155 -8.90 12.83 2.53
C GLY A 155 -7.52 13.37 2.16
N GLY A 156 -7.04 14.40 2.88
CA GLY A 156 -5.68 14.90 2.69
C GLY A 156 -4.60 13.83 2.95
N GLY A 157 -4.93 12.81 3.73
CA GLY A 157 -4.09 11.63 3.97
C GLY A 157 -3.92 10.78 2.72
N ASP A 158 -5.01 10.57 1.95
CA ASP A 158 -5.01 9.77 0.72
C ASP A 158 -4.12 10.39 -0.37
N ILE A 159 -4.15 11.73 -0.49
CA ILE A 159 -3.29 12.46 -1.43
C ILE A 159 -1.81 12.24 -1.09
N LYS A 160 -1.45 12.35 0.20
CA LYS A 160 -0.08 12.14 0.68
C LYS A 160 0.35 10.67 0.52
N LEU A 161 -0.56 9.73 0.75
CA LEU A 161 -0.32 8.31 0.53
C LEU A 161 -0.02 8.03 -0.94
N MET A 162 -0.85 8.53 -1.86
CA MET A 162 -0.63 8.35 -3.30
C MET A 162 0.65 9.02 -3.80
N PHE A 163 1.02 10.16 -3.22
CA PHE A 163 2.28 10.82 -3.48
C PHE A 163 3.49 9.95 -3.09
N ALA A 164 3.52 9.46 -1.86
CA ALA A 164 4.62 8.63 -1.34
C ALA A 164 4.70 7.24 -2.02
N ALA A 165 3.54 6.58 -2.18
CA ALA A 165 3.45 5.28 -2.84
C ALA A 165 3.75 5.38 -4.35
N GLY A 166 3.43 6.50 -4.99
CA GLY A 166 3.74 6.75 -6.38
C GLY A 166 5.25 6.81 -6.65
N PHE A 167 6.02 7.34 -5.71
CA PHE A 167 7.48 7.28 -5.79
C PHE A 167 8.03 5.85 -5.63
N PHE A 168 7.39 5.04 -4.81
CA PHE A 168 7.79 3.64 -4.62
C PHE A 168 7.48 2.78 -5.85
N LEU A 169 6.30 2.94 -6.46
CA LEU A 169 5.76 2.08 -7.53
C LEU A 169 6.08 2.56 -8.95
N GLY A 170 6.35 3.85 -9.15
CA GLY A 170 6.38 4.47 -10.48
C GLY A 170 4.97 4.71 -11.06
N TRP A 171 4.88 5.55 -12.11
CA TRP A 171 3.61 6.05 -12.59
C TRP A 171 2.64 4.98 -13.13
N LYS A 172 3.15 3.96 -13.82
CA LYS A 172 2.30 2.92 -14.41
C LYS A 172 1.51 2.14 -13.37
N ALA A 173 2.22 1.65 -12.35
CA ALA A 173 1.59 0.89 -11.28
C ALA A 173 0.72 1.79 -10.38
N THR A 174 1.11 3.06 -10.17
CA THR A 174 0.34 4.01 -9.36
C THR A 174 -1.02 4.33 -9.96
N VAL A 175 -1.10 4.53 -11.28
CA VAL A 175 -2.37 4.76 -11.97
C VAL A 175 -3.28 3.54 -11.83
N ILE A 176 -2.76 2.34 -12.08
CA ILE A 176 -3.54 1.11 -11.92
C ILE A 176 -3.98 0.91 -10.47
N ALA A 177 -3.09 1.16 -9.49
CA ALA A 177 -3.42 1.09 -8.07
C ALA A 177 -4.60 2.00 -7.70
N PHE A 178 -4.58 3.23 -8.20
CA PHE A 178 -5.66 4.19 -7.97
C PHE A 178 -6.98 3.71 -8.55
N PHE A 179 -7.00 3.22 -9.79
CA PHE A 179 -8.24 2.69 -10.40
C PHE A 179 -8.77 1.47 -9.65
N ILE A 180 -7.91 0.54 -9.22
CA ILE A 180 -8.32 -0.60 -8.39
C ILE A 180 -8.88 -0.11 -7.06
N GLY A 181 -8.20 0.81 -6.40
CA GLY A 181 -8.65 1.43 -5.14
C GLY A 181 -10.00 2.15 -5.30
N LEU A 182 -10.19 2.88 -6.42
CA LEU A 182 -11.44 3.56 -6.73
C LEU A 182 -12.62 2.57 -6.92
N ILE A 183 -12.38 1.45 -7.62
CA ILE A 183 -13.40 0.40 -7.80
C ILE A 183 -13.76 -0.22 -6.45
N ILE A 184 -12.76 -0.61 -5.64
CA ILE A 184 -12.99 -1.23 -4.32
C ILE A 184 -13.70 -0.25 -3.39
N GLY A 185 -13.22 0.98 -3.28
CA GLY A 185 -13.83 2.01 -2.43
C GLY A 185 -15.22 2.42 -2.89
N GLY A 186 -15.43 2.52 -4.22
CA GLY A 186 -16.75 2.77 -4.79
C GLY A 186 -17.73 1.66 -4.46
N CYS A 187 -17.35 0.39 -4.60
CA CYS A 187 -18.17 -0.75 -4.19
C CYS A 187 -18.49 -0.72 -2.69
N GLN A 188 -17.52 -0.40 -1.84
CA GLN A 188 -17.71 -0.25 -0.40
C GLN A 188 -18.71 0.88 -0.10
N GLY A 189 -18.57 2.03 -0.75
CA GLY A 189 -19.49 3.17 -0.60
C GLY A 189 -20.92 2.81 -0.97
N VAL A 190 -21.12 2.16 -2.13
CA VAL A 190 -22.44 1.69 -2.56
C VAL A 190 -23.06 0.70 -1.56
N ILE A 191 -22.27 -0.25 -1.05
CA ILE A 191 -22.75 -1.23 -0.06
C ILE A 191 -23.17 -0.55 1.24
N LEU A 192 -22.40 0.44 1.71
CA LEU A 192 -22.71 1.19 2.94
C LEU A 192 -23.98 2.00 2.80
N LEU A 193 -24.17 2.67 1.66
CA LEU A 193 -25.39 3.40 1.32
C LEU A 193 -26.60 2.47 1.23
N ALA A 194 -26.48 1.35 0.52
CA ALA A 194 -27.56 0.37 0.36
C ALA A 194 -28.01 -0.24 1.69
N ARG A 195 -27.06 -0.45 2.61
CA ARG A 195 -27.37 -0.98 3.96
C ARG A 195 -27.90 0.09 4.92
N ARG A 196 -28.07 1.33 4.50
CA ARG A 196 -28.50 2.47 5.32
C ARG A 196 -27.65 2.66 6.60
N LYS A 197 -26.43 2.18 6.59
CA LYS A 197 -25.52 2.31 7.73
C LYS A 197 -24.84 3.67 7.80
N LYS A 198 -24.81 4.40 6.67
CA LYS A 198 -24.29 5.76 6.56
C LYS A 198 -25.22 6.60 5.67
N GLY A 199 -25.35 7.88 6.00
CA GLY A 199 -26.03 8.89 5.16
C GLY A 199 -25.16 9.32 3.98
N LYS A 200 -25.72 10.17 3.11
CA LYS A 200 -24.97 10.71 1.95
C LYS A 200 -23.78 11.60 2.36
N ASP A 201 -23.87 12.21 3.55
CA ASP A 201 -22.87 13.14 4.08
C ASP A 201 -21.87 12.48 5.05
N ASP A 202 -22.00 11.15 5.26
CA ASP A 202 -21.09 10.43 6.14
C ASP A 202 -19.80 10.05 5.41
N HIS A 203 -18.67 10.50 5.92
CA HIS A 203 -17.35 10.11 5.43
C HIS A 203 -17.07 8.63 5.72
N PHE A 204 -16.34 7.97 4.81
CA PHE A 204 -15.83 6.62 5.03
C PHE A 204 -14.32 6.57 4.76
N ALA A 205 -13.64 5.66 5.46
CA ALA A 205 -12.21 5.45 5.28
C ALA A 205 -11.92 4.93 3.87
N PHE A 206 -11.25 5.73 3.04
CA PHE A 206 -10.88 5.34 1.67
C PHE A 206 -9.47 4.72 1.60
N GLY A 207 -8.61 5.00 2.60
CA GLY A 207 -7.26 4.46 2.71
C GLY A 207 -7.15 2.94 2.62
N PRO A 208 -8.06 2.14 3.23
CA PRO A 208 -8.07 0.68 3.07
C PRO A 208 -8.21 0.23 1.61
N ALA A 209 -9.11 0.85 0.85
CA ALA A 209 -9.31 0.54 -0.57
C ALA A 209 -8.09 0.91 -1.41
N LEU A 210 -7.50 2.09 -1.16
CA LEU A 210 -6.25 2.51 -1.82
C LEU A 210 -5.09 1.59 -1.47
N SER A 211 -4.94 1.20 -0.20
CA SER A 211 -3.88 0.31 0.25
C SER A 211 -3.96 -1.06 -0.44
N VAL A 212 -5.15 -1.63 -0.57
CA VAL A 212 -5.36 -2.88 -1.31
C VAL A 212 -5.04 -2.69 -2.80
N GLY A 213 -5.46 -1.58 -3.41
CA GLY A 213 -5.11 -1.23 -4.78
C GLY A 213 -3.60 -1.15 -5.00
N LEU A 214 -2.87 -0.51 -4.08
CA LEU A 214 -1.41 -0.39 -4.10
C LEU A 214 -0.73 -1.76 -3.95
N MET A 215 -1.22 -2.64 -3.06
CA MET A 215 -0.70 -3.99 -2.88
C MET A 215 -0.85 -4.82 -4.17
N ILE A 216 -2.03 -4.81 -4.79
CA ILE A 216 -2.30 -5.54 -6.03
C ILE A 216 -1.43 -4.99 -7.17
N ALA A 217 -1.39 -3.66 -7.33
CA ALA A 217 -0.63 -3.03 -8.39
C ALA A 217 0.88 -3.22 -8.28
N THR A 218 1.40 -3.54 -7.09
CA THR A 218 2.82 -3.89 -6.90
C THR A 218 3.22 -5.11 -7.74
N PHE A 219 2.32 -6.05 -7.94
CA PHE A 219 2.60 -7.29 -8.71
C PHE A 219 2.21 -7.17 -10.19
N VAL A 220 1.07 -6.55 -10.48
CA VAL A 220 0.50 -6.60 -11.84
C VAL A 220 0.37 -5.23 -12.51
N GLY A 221 0.59 -4.14 -11.78
CA GLY A 221 0.27 -2.79 -12.24
C GLY A 221 1.04 -2.38 -13.50
N SER A 222 2.35 -2.57 -13.54
CA SER A 222 3.17 -2.25 -14.72
C SER A 222 2.81 -3.12 -15.92
N GLN A 223 2.52 -4.41 -15.70
CA GLN A 223 2.15 -5.33 -16.76
C GLN A 223 0.79 -4.96 -17.38
N MET A 224 -0.19 -4.66 -16.55
CA MET A 224 -1.52 -4.21 -17.00
C MET A 224 -1.43 -2.91 -17.80
N MET A 225 -0.67 -1.92 -17.31
CA MET A 225 -0.49 -0.66 -18.01
C MET A 225 0.25 -0.85 -19.35
N ASN A 226 1.29 -1.68 -19.40
CA ASN A 226 2.01 -1.98 -20.63
C ASN A 226 1.11 -2.69 -21.65
N SER A 227 0.28 -3.65 -21.22
CA SER A 227 -0.69 -4.32 -22.08
C SER A 227 -1.71 -3.34 -22.67
N TYR A 228 -2.22 -2.42 -21.85
CA TYR A 228 -3.14 -1.38 -22.27
C TYR A 228 -2.50 -0.42 -23.30
N ILE A 229 -1.28 0.04 -23.05
CA ILE A 229 -0.53 0.90 -23.98
C ILE A 229 -0.28 0.19 -25.31
N ASN A 230 0.07 -1.09 -25.29
CA ASN A 230 0.31 -1.88 -26.50
C ASN A 230 -0.98 -2.09 -27.32
N MET A 231 -2.11 -2.30 -26.63
CA MET A 231 -3.42 -2.41 -27.28
C MET A 231 -3.81 -1.09 -28.00
N ILE A 232 -3.60 0.04 -27.34
CA ILE A 232 -3.84 1.36 -27.96
C ILE A 232 -2.94 1.55 -29.17
N LYS A 233 -1.64 1.29 -29.05
CA LYS A 233 -0.71 1.40 -30.19
C LYS A 233 -1.13 0.53 -31.36
N ALA A 234 -1.51 -0.72 -31.13
CA ALA A 234 -1.99 -1.62 -32.17
C ALA A 234 -3.24 -1.06 -32.89
N SER A 235 -4.15 -0.41 -32.15
CA SER A 235 -5.36 0.20 -32.74
C SER A 235 -5.06 1.45 -33.59
N PHE A 236 -3.95 2.17 -33.34
CA PHE A 236 -3.57 3.33 -34.12
C PHE A 236 -2.77 2.98 -35.39
N TYR A 237 -2.19 1.78 -35.44
CA TYR A 237 -1.38 1.30 -36.59
C TYR A 237 -2.12 0.27 -37.45
N ALA A 238 -3.35 -0.10 -37.08
CA ALA A 238 -4.27 -0.93 -37.87
C ALA A 238 -5.21 -0.05 -38.71
#